data_120ee10c97f4473e345b55a8dbda3818
#
_entry.id   120ee10c97f4473e345b55a8dbda3818
#
_cell.length_a   1.000
_cell.length_b   1.000
_cell.length_c   1.000
_cell.angle_alpha   90.00
_cell.angle_beta   90.00
_cell.angle_gamma   90.00
#
_symmetry.space_group_name_H-M   'P 1'
#
loop_
_entity.id
_entity.type
_entity.pdbx_description
1 polymer ?
#
loop_
_entity_poly.entity_id
_entity_poly.type
_entity_poly.pdbx_seq_one_letter_code
_entity_poly.pdbx_strand_id
1 'polypeptide(L)'
;MSGGELNAQAHDLKRWGEYGEACRQFAENLKGLPGVQAVAAKHCGDYVDLWVFADETHQIELIRPVGTALKQLWQRFPQLYFDSFVTRQEIPTGFVIFSQAS
;
A
#
# COMPACT_ATOMS: atom_id res chain seq x y z
N MET A 1 -24.47 -3.73 0.81
CA MET A 1 -24.43 -2.28 0.94
C MET A 1 -23.00 -1.79 0.76
N SER A 2 -22.82 -0.97 -0.24
CA SER A 2 -21.49 -0.40 -0.51
C SER A 2 -21.01 0.48 0.62
N GLY A 3 -21.92 1.18 1.29
CA GLY A 3 -21.56 2.02 2.43
C GLY A 3 -20.98 1.25 3.58
N GLY A 4 -21.41 0.02 3.79
CA GLY A 4 -20.88 -0.83 4.84
C GLY A 4 -19.44 -1.25 4.58
N GLU A 5 -19.12 -1.50 3.32
CA GLU A 5 -17.77 -1.88 2.92
C GLU A 5 -16.79 -0.74 3.11
N LEU A 6 -17.16 0.47 2.69
CA LEU A 6 -16.34 1.65 2.88
C LEU A 6 -16.14 1.96 4.36
N ASN A 7 -17.18 1.79 5.16
CA ASN A 7 -17.10 2.02 6.59
C ASN A 7 -16.17 1.02 7.27
N ALA A 8 -16.17 -0.23 6.80
CA ALA A 8 -15.25 -1.23 7.32
C ALA A 8 -13.80 -0.86 7.07
N GLN A 9 -13.48 -0.39 5.86
CA GLN A 9 -12.12 0.07 5.53
C GLN A 9 -11.71 1.26 6.39
N ALA A 10 -12.57 2.25 6.53
CA ALA A 10 -12.29 3.41 7.34
C ALA A 10 -12.08 3.02 8.80
N HIS A 11 -12.84 2.05 9.28
CA HIS A 11 -12.72 1.55 10.62
C HIS A 11 -11.37 0.85 10.84
N ASP A 12 -10.93 0.04 9.87
CA ASP A 12 -9.64 -0.62 9.92
C ASP A 12 -8.50 0.39 9.94
N LEU A 13 -8.59 1.43 9.12
CA LEU A 13 -7.59 2.49 9.07
C LEU A 13 -7.46 3.21 10.41
N LYS A 14 -8.57 3.43 11.10
CA LYS A 14 -8.55 4.02 12.43
C LYS A 14 -7.78 3.17 13.43
N ARG A 15 -7.93 1.85 13.35
CA ARG A 15 -7.21 0.94 14.24
C ARG A 15 -5.73 0.86 13.93
N TRP A 16 -5.35 1.21 12.72
CA TRP A 16 -3.95 1.19 12.30
C TRP A 16 -3.16 2.40 12.80
N GLY A 17 -3.84 3.48 13.20
CA GLY A 17 -3.18 4.67 13.71
C GLY A 17 -2.22 5.28 12.71
N GLU A 18 -0.97 5.47 13.10
CA GLU A 18 0.07 6.05 12.25
C GLU A 18 0.35 5.20 11.02
N TYR A 19 0.18 3.89 11.11
CA TYR A 19 0.35 3.01 9.95
C TYR A 19 -0.63 3.35 8.84
N GLY A 20 -1.87 3.70 9.18
CA GLY A 20 -2.85 4.10 8.19
C GLY A 20 -2.42 5.33 7.41
N GLU A 21 -1.92 6.34 8.11
CA GLU A 21 -1.42 7.55 7.46
C GLU A 21 -0.20 7.27 6.60
N ALA A 22 0.73 6.47 7.09
CA ALA A 22 1.93 6.12 6.35
C ALA A 22 1.58 5.37 5.05
N CYS A 23 0.66 4.40 5.13
CA CYS A 23 0.23 3.64 3.96
C CYS A 23 -0.46 4.54 2.94
N ARG A 24 -1.24 5.51 3.40
CA ARG A 24 -1.90 6.47 2.52
C ARG A 24 -0.87 7.31 1.77
N GLN A 25 0.15 7.81 2.46
CA GLN A 25 1.23 8.57 1.83
C GLN A 25 2.01 7.74 0.82
N PHE A 26 2.30 6.50 1.16
CA PHE A 26 2.97 5.59 0.25
C PHE A 26 2.15 5.41 -1.03
N ALA A 27 0.85 5.16 -0.90
CA ALA A 27 -0.04 5.00 -2.04
C ALA A 27 -0.12 6.28 -2.89
N GLU A 28 -0.22 7.43 -2.25
CA GLU A 28 -0.26 8.71 -2.96
C GLU A 28 1.01 8.93 -3.80
N ASN A 29 2.16 8.56 -3.28
CA ASN A 29 3.42 8.74 -3.97
C ASN A 29 3.55 7.83 -5.19
N LEU A 30 2.82 6.72 -5.22
CA LEU A 30 2.97 5.72 -6.27
C LEU A 30 1.82 5.67 -7.27
N LYS A 31 0.64 6.14 -6.91
CA LYS A 31 -0.56 5.92 -7.72
C LYS A 31 -0.51 6.53 -9.11
N GLY A 32 0.30 7.56 -9.31
CA GLY A 32 0.44 8.21 -10.60
C GLY A 32 1.49 7.60 -11.51
N LEU A 33 2.22 6.62 -11.06
CA LEU A 33 3.28 6.01 -11.86
C LEU A 33 2.69 5.03 -12.88
N PRO A 34 3.28 4.97 -14.08
CA PRO A 34 2.83 4.02 -15.09
C PRO A 34 2.93 2.59 -14.58
N GLY A 35 1.88 1.82 -14.81
CA GLY A 35 1.84 0.40 -14.46
C GLY A 35 1.36 0.09 -13.07
N VAL A 36 1.16 1.09 -12.21
CA VAL A 36 0.63 0.84 -10.87
C VAL A 36 -0.88 0.59 -10.96
N GLN A 37 -1.30 -0.63 -10.65
CA GLN A 37 -2.71 -1.02 -10.68
C GLN A 37 -3.38 -0.77 -9.34
N ALA A 38 -2.66 -1.03 -8.26
CA ALA A 38 -3.20 -0.84 -6.92
C ALA A 38 -2.06 -0.79 -5.91
N VAL A 39 -2.32 -0.18 -4.77
CA VAL A 39 -1.47 -0.26 -3.58
C VAL A 39 -2.33 -0.72 -2.44
N ALA A 40 -1.91 -1.77 -1.78
CA ALA A 40 -2.65 -2.35 -0.66
C ALA A 40 -1.68 -2.74 0.44
N ALA A 41 -2.21 -2.91 1.65
CA ALA A 41 -1.39 -3.24 2.79
C ALA A 41 -2.10 -4.22 3.70
N LYS A 42 -1.29 -5.01 4.41
CA LYS A 42 -1.78 -5.93 5.40
C LYS A 42 -0.99 -5.73 6.69
N HIS A 43 -1.70 -5.62 7.80
CA HIS A 43 -1.06 -5.52 9.11
C HIS A 43 -0.65 -6.91 9.57
N CYS A 44 0.65 -7.10 9.77
CA CYS A 44 1.24 -8.41 10.08
C CYS A 44 1.93 -8.35 11.46
N GLY A 45 1.14 -8.26 12.52
CA GLY A 45 1.70 -8.21 13.87
C GLY A 45 2.53 -6.95 14.09
N ASP A 46 3.85 -7.08 14.05
CA ASP A 46 4.78 -5.98 14.38
C ASP A 46 5.03 -5.04 13.21
N TYR A 47 4.60 -5.39 12.01
CA TYR A 47 4.91 -4.60 10.82
C TYR A 47 3.74 -4.58 9.86
N VAL A 48 3.83 -3.72 8.85
CA VAL A 48 2.86 -3.64 7.77
C VAL A 48 3.54 -4.03 6.47
N ASP A 49 2.88 -4.91 5.73
CA ASP A 49 3.33 -5.39 4.44
C ASP A 49 2.65 -4.53 3.36
N LEU A 50 3.45 -3.80 2.60
CA LEU A 50 2.95 -2.90 1.55
C LEU A 50 3.14 -3.58 0.20
N TRP A 51 2.05 -3.86 -0.48
CA TRP A 51 2.11 -4.51 -1.79
C TRP A 51 1.69 -3.53 -2.88
N VAL A 52 2.53 -3.43 -3.91
CA VAL A 52 2.25 -2.65 -5.10
C VAL A 52 1.92 -3.63 -6.22
N PHE A 53 0.70 -3.53 -6.74
CA PHE A 53 0.22 -4.42 -7.79
C PHE A 53 0.48 -3.74 -9.12
N ALA A 54 1.30 -4.37 -9.93
CA ALA A 54 1.77 -3.82 -11.20
C ALA A 54 1.18 -4.59 -12.37
N ASP A 55 1.10 -3.95 -13.52
CA ASP A 55 0.78 -4.65 -14.75
C ASP A 55 1.97 -5.51 -15.20
N GLU A 56 1.75 -6.31 -16.24
CA GLU A 56 2.74 -7.26 -16.71
C GLU A 56 4.01 -6.60 -17.26
N THR A 57 3.90 -5.37 -17.74
CA THR A 57 5.01 -4.73 -18.44
C THR A 57 5.85 -3.82 -17.56
N HIS A 58 5.35 -3.44 -16.37
CA HIS A 58 6.01 -2.42 -15.56
C HIS A 58 6.54 -2.93 -14.22
N GLN A 59 6.40 -4.22 -13.93
CA GLN A 59 6.79 -4.73 -12.61
C GLN A 59 8.24 -4.41 -12.26
N ILE A 60 9.14 -4.67 -13.19
CA ILE A 60 10.57 -4.46 -12.94
C ILE A 60 10.89 -2.98 -12.80
N GLU A 61 10.25 -2.16 -13.62
CA GLU A 61 10.47 -0.71 -13.59
C GLU A 61 10.00 -0.07 -12.28
N LEU A 62 9.04 -0.68 -11.62
CA LEU A 62 8.49 -0.15 -10.38
C LEU A 62 9.32 -0.50 -9.15
N ILE A 63 10.26 -1.44 -9.25
CA ILE A 63 11.05 -1.84 -8.08
C ILE A 63 11.80 -0.66 -7.49
N ARG A 64 12.44 0.15 -8.32
CA ARG A 64 13.21 1.30 -7.84
C ARG A 64 12.33 2.40 -7.23
N PRO A 65 11.27 2.87 -7.91
CA PRO A 65 10.38 3.88 -7.30
C PRO A 65 9.72 3.40 -6.02
N VAL A 66 9.35 2.13 -5.94
CA VAL A 66 8.77 1.56 -4.73
C VAL A 66 9.79 1.56 -3.60
N GLY A 67 11.02 1.19 -3.88
CA GLY A 67 12.10 1.26 -2.89
C GLY A 67 12.35 2.68 -2.40
N THR A 68 12.30 3.65 -3.29
CA THR A 68 12.45 5.06 -2.93
C THR A 68 11.30 5.52 -2.02
N ALA A 69 10.08 5.15 -2.37
CA ALA A 69 8.91 5.50 -1.55
C ALA A 69 8.99 4.85 -0.17
N LEU A 70 9.47 3.63 -0.09
CA LEU A 70 9.65 2.94 1.19
C LEU A 70 10.70 3.66 2.05
N LYS A 71 11.80 4.09 1.45
CA LYS A 71 12.81 4.86 2.16
C LYS A 71 12.24 6.15 2.74
N GLN A 72 11.40 6.84 1.97
CA GLN A 72 10.76 8.06 2.42
C GLN A 72 9.86 7.79 3.62
N LEU A 73 9.15 6.66 3.62
CA LEU A 73 8.34 6.27 4.76
C LEU A 73 9.20 6.05 6.00
N TRP A 74 10.30 5.36 5.88
CA TRP A 74 11.20 5.10 7.00
C TRP A 74 11.76 6.39 7.58
N GLN A 75 12.05 7.37 6.74
CA GLN A 75 12.54 8.67 7.18
C GLN A 75 11.45 9.46 7.92
N ARG A 76 10.22 9.33 7.46
CA ARG A 76 9.09 10.09 7.99
C ARG A 76 8.46 9.43 9.22
N PHE A 77 8.49 8.11 9.27
CA PHE A 77 7.92 7.32 10.36
C PHE A 77 8.95 6.32 10.87
N PRO A 78 10.04 6.81 11.48
CA PRO A 78 11.15 5.93 11.85
C PRO A 78 10.81 4.91 12.92
N GLN A 79 9.72 5.10 13.65
CA GLN A 79 9.26 4.18 14.67
C GLN A 79 8.37 3.05 14.13
N LEU A 80 8.02 3.11 12.85
CA LEU A 80 7.15 2.11 12.23
C LEU A 80 7.96 1.15 11.37
N TYR A 81 7.48 -0.08 11.27
CA TYR A 81 8.14 -1.13 10.50
C TYR A 81 7.31 -1.51 9.28
N PHE A 82 7.94 -1.44 8.12
CA PHE A 82 7.30 -1.77 6.85
C PHE A 82 8.16 -2.72 6.06
N ASP A 83 7.49 -3.58 5.28
CA ASP A 83 8.11 -4.30 4.19
C ASP A 83 7.34 -3.94 2.93
N SER A 84 7.95 -4.09 1.77
CA SER A 84 7.28 -3.77 0.51
C SER A 84 7.53 -4.84 -0.53
N PHE A 85 6.59 -4.96 -1.45
CA PHE A 85 6.61 -6.00 -2.45
C PHE A 85 5.93 -5.51 -3.73
N VAL A 86 6.56 -5.76 -4.87
CA VAL A 86 5.98 -5.46 -6.18
C VAL A 86 5.58 -6.77 -6.83
N THR A 87 4.33 -6.90 -7.21
CA THR A 87 3.80 -8.16 -7.73
C THR A 87 2.83 -7.92 -8.87
N ARG A 88 2.61 -8.95 -9.68
CA ARG A 88 1.58 -8.97 -10.71
C ARG A 88 0.36 -9.79 -10.32
N GLN A 89 0.36 -10.32 -9.11
CA GLN A 89 -0.75 -11.12 -8.60
C GLN A 89 -1.99 -10.27 -8.37
N GLU A 90 -3.13 -10.90 -8.23
CA GLU A 90 -4.34 -10.25 -7.78
C GLU A 90 -4.25 -9.95 -6.30
N ILE A 91 -5.01 -8.96 -5.85
CA ILE A 91 -5.00 -8.55 -4.45
C ILE A 91 -5.56 -9.68 -3.58
N PRO A 92 -4.76 -10.23 -2.67
CA PRO A 92 -5.25 -11.30 -1.79
C PRO A 92 -6.29 -10.78 -0.79
N THR A 93 -7.10 -11.70 -0.29
CA THR A 93 -8.05 -11.42 0.79
C THR A 93 -7.29 -10.98 2.03
N GLY A 94 -7.82 -9.99 2.73
CA GLY A 94 -7.22 -9.50 3.97
C GLY A 94 -6.38 -8.25 3.82
N PHE A 95 -6.12 -7.82 2.59
CA PHE A 95 -5.42 -6.57 2.34
C PHE A 95 -6.40 -5.40 2.33
N VAL A 96 -5.95 -4.26 2.83
CA VAL A 96 -6.70 -3.00 2.74
C VAL A 96 -6.16 -2.23 1.53
N ILE A 97 -7.06 -1.83 0.64
CA ILE A 97 -6.70 -1.14 -0.59
C ILE A 97 -6.62 0.36 -0.32
N PHE A 98 -5.46 0.96 -0.60
CA PHE A 98 -5.24 2.39 -0.41
C PHE A 98 -5.32 3.18 -1.71
N SER A 99 -5.05 2.54 -2.84
CA SER A 99 -5.33 3.12 -4.15
C SER A 99 -5.57 2.00 -5.15
N GLN A 100 -6.37 2.29 -6.17
CA GLN A 100 -6.68 1.32 -7.20
C GLN A 100 -6.98 2.06 -8.49
N ALA A 101 -6.36 1.62 -9.57
CA ALA A 101 -6.62 2.17 -10.89
C ALA A 101 -8.03 1.79 -11.34
N SER A 102 -8.71 2.72 -11.97
CA SER A 102 -10.06 2.49 -12.48
C SER A 102 -10.06 1.84 -13.85
#